data_babcd77b3722dc6805965d3dc8d99c48
#
_entry.id   babcd77b3722dc6805965d3dc8d99c48
#
_cell.length_a   1.000
_cell.length_b   1.000
_cell.length_c   1.000
_cell.angle_alpha   90.00
_cell.angle_beta   90.00
_cell.angle_gamma   90.00
#
_symmetry.space_group_name_H-M   'P 1'
#
loop_
_entity.id
_entity.type
_entity.pdbx_description
1 polymer ?
#
loop_
_entity_poly.entity_id
_entity_poly.type
_entity_poly.pdbx_seq_one_letter_code
_entity_poly.pdbx_strand_id
1 'polypeptide(L)'
;MSGIQGRVLQTHPPLVVDLDGTLLRSDLLFETAMAFIRQHPLQVFKLLLWLLQGKASLKRGLALATRLDIALLPYDAEVIEYIEVQRNTGRLIVLATAAHETLATRIAGHLNLFDQVWASDGETNLSAHRKRDLLIDHYGQSGFDYIGNSTDDLCIWAAARKAIVANPHAGVQRRAQAQGNVDQVLNAGAASLGDWRKALRLHQWLKNALIFVPLLAAHQIQQTQQVIDGLLAFLFFGLCASSVYVLNDLLDLADDRHHRSKRNRPFASGRLPIKSGLITVPTLLLLAFGGAAAFLPWQFSAVLGAYYLLTLVYSLYLKRHMAVDVIVLAMLYTTRILAGAAAFHLPLTFWILAFSMFLFLSLALVKRYAELREARVREVEGKTRGRGYYPGDLDMIASLGASSGNLAVMVLALYIHEGATVALYQHPHVIWLACPLLLFWITRIWMLTHRGLMNDDPVVFAIRDRISQGIGGLFLLVFWIAA
;
A
#
# COMPACT_ATOMS: atom_id res chain seq x y z
N MET A 1 -65.84 7.26 -5.57
CA MET A 1 -65.17 6.77 -6.80
C MET A 1 -63.75 6.50 -6.42
N SER A 2 -63.43 5.25 -6.17
CA SER A 2 -62.13 4.77 -5.71
C SER A 2 -61.20 4.63 -6.88
N GLY A 3 -60.06 5.36 -6.85
CA GLY A 3 -58.99 5.24 -7.81
C GLY A 3 -58.23 3.92 -7.60
N ILE A 4 -58.41 2.99 -8.51
CA ILE A 4 -57.58 1.79 -8.68
C ILE A 4 -56.27 2.27 -9.21
N GLN A 5 -55.26 2.42 -8.34
CA GLN A 5 -53.87 2.52 -8.78
C GLN A 5 -53.49 1.18 -9.45
N GLY A 6 -53.31 1.22 -10.76
CA GLY A 6 -52.91 0.07 -11.53
C GLY A 6 -51.61 -0.51 -11.00
N ARG A 7 -51.64 -1.71 -10.41
CA ARG A 7 -50.51 -2.59 -10.23
C ARG A 7 -50.02 -2.93 -11.64
N VAL A 8 -48.94 -2.28 -12.08
CA VAL A 8 -48.18 -2.76 -13.22
C VAL A 8 -47.75 -4.18 -12.86
N LEU A 9 -48.30 -5.16 -13.57
CA LEU A 9 -47.89 -6.56 -13.45
C LEU A 9 -46.38 -6.63 -13.78
N GLN A 10 -45.54 -6.62 -12.76
CA GLN A 10 -44.13 -6.88 -12.92
C GLN A 10 -43.96 -8.31 -13.43
N THR A 11 -43.58 -8.47 -14.67
CA THR A 11 -43.39 -9.77 -15.33
C THR A 11 -42.25 -10.60 -14.71
N HIS A 12 -41.40 -9.97 -13.92
CA HIS A 12 -40.25 -10.61 -13.27
C HIS A 12 -40.11 -10.16 -11.81
N PRO A 13 -39.78 -11.08 -10.86
CA PRO A 13 -39.44 -10.72 -9.50
C PRO A 13 -38.27 -9.72 -9.42
N PRO A 14 -38.31 -8.75 -8.46
CA PRO A 14 -37.23 -7.78 -8.34
C PRO A 14 -35.89 -8.45 -8.09
N LEU A 15 -34.82 -7.84 -8.58
CA LEU A 15 -33.44 -8.20 -8.25
C LEU A 15 -32.93 -7.27 -7.16
N VAL A 16 -32.63 -7.84 -6.00
CA VAL A 16 -32.06 -7.12 -4.86
C VAL A 16 -30.56 -7.35 -4.83
N VAL A 17 -29.80 -6.27 -4.74
CA VAL A 17 -28.35 -6.27 -4.80
C VAL A 17 -27.77 -5.75 -3.50
N ASP A 18 -26.88 -6.52 -2.89
CA ASP A 18 -26.05 -6.04 -1.77
C ASP A 18 -24.89 -5.17 -2.27
N LEU A 19 -24.34 -4.35 -1.38
CA LEU A 19 -23.32 -3.38 -1.73
C LEU A 19 -21.90 -3.83 -1.36
N ASP A 20 -21.66 -4.03 -0.05
CA ASP A 20 -20.33 -4.24 0.50
C ASP A 20 -19.83 -5.67 0.22
N GLY A 21 -18.70 -5.79 -0.52
CA GLY A 21 -18.16 -7.07 -0.95
C GLY A 21 -18.90 -7.70 -2.14
N THR A 22 -20.03 -7.16 -2.56
CA THR A 22 -20.89 -7.62 -3.66
C THR A 22 -20.75 -6.71 -4.88
N LEU A 23 -21.48 -5.60 -4.90
CA LEU A 23 -21.35 -4.57 -5.95
C LEU A 23 -20.01 -3.85 -5.88
N LEU A 24 -19.49 -3.65 -4.66
CA LEU A 24 -18.15 -3.14 -4.39
C LEU A 24 -17.25 -4.31 -3.95
N ARG A 25 -16.05 -4.38 -4.49
CA ARG A 25 -14.98 -5.29 -4.01
C ARG A 25 -14.34 -4.83 -2.70
N SER A 26 -14.99 -3.95 -1.97
CA SER A 26 -14.54 -3.33 -0.73
C SER A 26 -15.73 -3.15 0.20
N ASP A 27 -15.45 -2.78 1.45
CA ASP A 27 -16.46 -2.48 2.47
C ASP A 27 -16.40 -0.98 2.77
N LEU A 28 -17.56 -0.30 2.65
CA LEU A 28 -17.65 1.16 2.84
C LEU A 28 -17.28 1.62 4.24
N LEU A 29 -17.49 0.78 5.26
CA LEU A 29 -17.07 1.12 6.62
C LEU A 29 -15.55 1.28 6.69
N PHE A 30 -14.79 0.35 6.11
CA PHE A 30 -13.34 0.43 6.09
C PHE A 30 -12.82 1.50 5.12
N GLU A 31 -13.48 1.70 3.97
CA GLU A 31 -13.18 2.79 3.03
C GLU A 31 -13.29 4.16 3.71
N THR A 32 -14.42 4.40 4.37
CA THR A 32 -14.65 5.67 5.07
C THR A 32 -13.72 5.82 6.28
N ALA A 33 -13.43 4.75 7.00
CA ALA A 33 -12.48 4.80 8.12
C ALA A 33 -11.07 5.17 7.65
N MET A 34 -10.56 4.57 6.57
CA MET A 34 -9.25 4.91 6.01
C MET A 34 -9.22 6.35 5.47
N ALA A 35 -10.29 6.77 4.78
CA ALA A 35 -10.42 8.14 4.31
C ALA A 35 -10.45 9.14 5.49
N PHE A 36 -11.15 8.83 6.59
CA PHE A 36 -11.20 9.66 7.79
C PHE A 36 -9.83 9.81 8.43
N ILE A 37 -9.11 8.72 8.66
CA ILE A 37 -7.75 8.73 9.21
C ILE A 37 -6.81 9.58 8.33
N ARG A 38 -6.95 9.49 7.01
CA ARG A 38 -6.15 10.25 6.06
C ARG A 38 -6.48 11.73 6.04
N GLN A 39 -7.78 12.09 6.12
CA GLN A 39 -8.26 13.47 6.08
C GLN A 39 -8.11 14.18 7.43
N HIS A 40 -8.26 13.43 8.54
CA HIS A 40 -8.28 13.95 9.91
C HIS A 40 -7.36 13.16 10.86
N PRO A 41 -6.04 13.11 10.62
CA PRO A 41 -5.12 12.24 11.38
C PRO A 41 -5.11 12.55 12.89
N LEU A 42 -5.34 13.81 13.29
CA LEU A 42 -5.40 14.20 14.70
C LEU A 42 -6.74 13.85 15.39
N GLN A 43 -7.75 13.41 14.65
CA GLN A 43 -9.08 13.11 15.16
C GLN A 43 -9.39 11.59 15.18
N VAL A 44 -8.38 10.75 15.02
CA VAL A 44 -8.53 9.28 14.99
C VAL A 44 -9.23 8.74 16.24
N PHE A 45 -9.05 9.39 17.39
CA PHE A 45 -9.73 9.04 18.63
C PHE A 45 -11.28 9.09 18.53
N LYS A 46 -11.82 9.89 17.61
CA LYS A 46 -13.30 9.93 17.37
C LYS A 46 -13.84 8.60 16.86
N LEU A 47 -13.04 7.80 16.17
CA LEU A 47 -13.45 6.47 15.73
C LEU A 47 -13.79 5.58 16.93
N LEU A 48 -12.98 5.64 17.98
CA LEU A 48 -13.24 4.91 19.22
C LEU A 48 -14.50 5.43 19.92
N LEU A 49 -14.67 6.75 20.00
CA LEU A 49 -15.87 7.36 20.61
C LEU A 49 -17.15 6.95 19.88
N TRP A 50 -17.15 7.04 18.55
CA TRP A 50 -18.31 6.61 17.75
C TRP A 50 -18.55 5.11 17.86
N LEU A 51 -17.49 4.29 17.93
CA LEU A 51 -17.62 2.84 18.10
C LEU A 51 -18.23 2.48 19.46
N LEU A 52 -17.87 3.18 20.53
CA LEU A 52 -18.46 3.01 21.88
C LEU A 52 -19.95 3.37 21.91
N GLN A 53 -20.40 4.28 21.04
CA GLN A 53 -21.81 4.62 20.85
C GLN A 53 -22.57 3.60 19.97
N GLY A 54 -21.86 2.65 19.37
CA GLY A 54 -22.42 1.59 18.54
C GLY A 54 -22.04 1.70 17.06
N LYS A 55 -22.21 0.58 16.32
CA LYS A 55 -21.86 0.48 14.89
C LYS A 55 -22.63 1.47 14.00
N ALA A 56 -23.89 1.78 14.31
CA ALA A 56 -24.69 2.75 13.55
C ALA A 56 -24.12 4.16 13.68
N SER A 57 -23.77 4.58 14.91
CA SER A 57 -23.12 5.87 15.19
C SER A 57 -21.77 6.00 14.46
N LEU A 58 -20.95 4.94 14.47
CA LEU A 58 -19.69 4.92 13.73
C LEU A 58 -19.91 5.10 12.22
N LYS A 59 -20.83 4.35 11.60
CA LYS A 59 -21.16 4.46 10.18
C LYS A 59 -21.65 5.87 9.81
N ARG A 60 -22.55 6.44 10.63
CA ARG A 60 -23.07 7.80 10.45
C ARG A 60 -21.96 8.84 10.58
N GLY A 61 -21.15 8.77 11.66
CA GLY A 61 -20.04 9.69 11.89
C GLY A 61 -19.05 9.68 10.73
N LEU A 62 -18.67 8.51 10.25
CA LEU A 62 -17.77 8.34 9.11
C LEU A 62 -18.38 8.86 7.81
N ALA A 63 -19.66 8.51 7.51
CA ALA A 63 -20.33 8.95 6.28
C ALA A 63 -20.42 10.47 6.16
N LEU A 64 -20.66 11.16 7.29
CA LEU A 64 -20.78 12.64 7.34
C LEU A 64 -19.41 13.35 7.37
N ALA A 65 -18.40 12.75 8.01
CA ALA A 65 -17.10 13.38 8.21
C ALA A 65 -16.12 13.15 7.06
N THR A 66 -16.41 12.22 6.13
CA THR A 66 -15.48 11.86 5.04
C THR A 66 -15.99 12.26 3.67
N ARG A 67 -15.05 12.67 2.81
CA ARG A 67 -15.31 12.89 1.39
C ARG A 67 -14.74 11.71 0.61
N LEU A 68 -15.61 10.78 0.20
CA LEU A 68 -15.26 9.72 -0.73
C LEU A 68 -15.54 10.16 -2.17
N ASP A 69 -14.62 9.86 -3.05
CA ASP A 69 -14.84 9.93 -4.49
C ASP A 69 -15.52 8.63 -4.94
N ILE A 70 -16.83 8.71 -5.11
CA ILE A 70 -17.67 7.56 -5.44
C ILE A 70 -17.28 6.94 -6.78
N ALA A 71 -16.87 7.76 -7.76
CA ALA A 71 -16.50 7.29 -9.10
C ALA A 71 -15.25 6.39 -9.11
N LEU A 72 -14.42 6.46 -8.06
CA LEU A 72 -13.18 5.70 -7.95
C LEU A 72 -13.30 4.44 -7.07
N LEU A 73 -14.48 4.16 -6.53
CA LEU A 73 -14.66 2.93 -5.76
C LEU A 73 -14.45 1.69 -6.63
N PRO A 74 -13.95 0.58 -6.05
CA PRO A 74 -13.65 -0.63 -6.81
C PRO A 74 -14.93 -1.43 -7.09
N TYR A 75 -15.74 -0.94 -8.03
CA TYR A 75 -16.93 -1.65 -8.49
C TYR A 75 -16.59 -2.98 -9.15
N ASP A 76 -17.45 -3.97 -8.95
CA ASP A 76 -17.32 -5.27 -9.60
C ASP A 76 -17.95 -5.23 -10.98
N ALA A 77 -17.12 -5.40 -12.02
CA ALA A 77 -17.57 -5.30 -13.41
C ALA A 77 -18.56 -6.44 -13.80
N GLU A 78 -18.34 -7.67 -13.29
CA GLU A 78 -19.23 -8.81 -13.59
C GLU A 78 -20.61 -8.60 -12.96
N VAL A 79 -20.65 -8.05 -11.73
CA VAL A 79 -21.92 -7.74 -11.05
C VAL A 79 -22.66 -6.61 -11.76
N ILE A 80 -21.93 -5.57 -12.20
CA ILE A 80 -22.54 -4.46 -12.97
C ILE A 80 -23.11 -4.99 -14.28
N GLU A 81 -22.36 -5.75 -15.06
CA GLU A 81 -22.81 -6.34 -16.31
C GLU A 81 -24.05 -7.21 -16.09
N TYR A 82 -24.07 -8.04 -15.04
CA TYR A 82 -25.23 -8.84 -14.69
C TYR A 82 -26.46 -7.98 -14.40
N ILE A 83 -26.30 -6.90 -13.61
CA ILE A 83 -27.38 -5.96 -13.29
C ILE A 83 -27.93 -5.29 -14.55
N GLU A 84 -27.03 -4.84 -15.45
CA GLU A 84 -27.42 -4.19 -16.71
C GLU A 84 -28.23 -5.13 -17.60
N VAL A 85 -27.83 -6.40 -17.74
CA VAL A 85 -28.57 -7.42 -18.48
C VAL A 85 -29.97 -7.62 -17.86
N GLN A 86 -30.06 -7.73 -16.54
CA GLN A 86 -31.36 -7.90 -15.85
C GLN A 86 -32.27 -6.67 -16.00
N ARG A 87 -31.69 -5.45 -15.91
CA ARG A 87 -32.44 -4.20 -16.11
C ARG A 87 -33.00 -4.07 -17.52
N ASN A 88 -32.25 -4.49 -18.55
CA ASN A 88 -32.68 -4.45 -19.93
C ASN A 88 -33.90 -5.37 -20.20
N THR A 89 -34.18 -6.34 -19.33
CA THR A 89 -35.42 -7.15 -19.38
C THR A 89 -36.64 -6.45 -18.75
N GLY A 90 -36.50 -5.21 -18.29
CA GLY A 90 -37.56 -4.45 -17.59
C GLY A 90 -37.72 -4.84 -16.12
N ARG A 91 -36.76 -5.53 -15.56
CA ARG A 91 -36.75 -5.98 -14.17
C ARG A 91 -36.47 -4.84 -13.19
N LEU A 92 -37.21 -4.76 -12.08
CA LEU A 92 -36.96 -3.82 -10.98
C LEU A 92 -35.62 -4.19 -10.29
N ILE A 93 -34.72 -3.22 -10.15
CA ILE A 93 -33.44 -3.39 -9.49
C ILE A 93 -33.41 -2.58 -8.20
N VAL A 94 -33.13 -3.26 -7.08
CA VAL A 94 -33.14 -2.67 -5.73
C VAL A 94 -31.75 -2.79 -5.11
N LEU A 95 -31.19 -1.68 -4.67
CA LEU A 95 -29.97 -1.70 -3.83
C LEU A 95 -30.40 -1.84 -2.36
N ALA A 96 -30.00 -2.92 -1.68
CA ALA A 96 -30.30 -3.14 -0.27
C ALA A 96 -29.01 -3.35 0.53
N THR A 97 -28.65 -2.38 1.38
CA THR A 97 -27.35 -2.38 2.04
C THR A 97 -27.42 -1.98 3.53
N ALA A 98 -26.48 -2.53 4.31
CA ALA A 98 -26.23 -2.09 5.67
C ALA A 98 -25.36 -0.81 5.76
N ALA A 99 -24.91 -0.24 4.63
CA ALA A 99 -24.22 1.04 4.58
C ALA A 99 -25.16 2.20 4.91
N HIS A 100 -24.60 3.35 5.27
CA HIS A 100 -25.38 4.56 5.56
C HIS A 100 -26.05 5.10 4.28
N GLU A 101 -27.32 5.53 4.38
CA GLU A 101 -28.16 5.98 3.27
C GLU A 101 -27.50 7.05 2.39
N THR A 102 -26.81 8.02 3.00
CA THR A 102 -26.11 9.09 2.26
C THR A 102 -25.09 8.54 1.23
N LEU A 103 -24.36 7.49 1.58
CA LEU A 103 -23.39 6.86 0.69
C LEU A 103 -24.09 5.96 -0.33
N ALA A 104 -25.05 5.17 0.11
CA ALA A 104 -25.83 4.28 -0.76
C ALA A 104 -26.55 5.06 -1.87
N THR A 105 -27.21 6.18 -1.52
CA THR A 105 -27.90 7.05 -2.48
C THR A 105 -26.93 7.69 -3.46
N ARG A 106 -25.76 8.16 -3.00
CA ARG A 106 -24.71 8.72 -3.88
C ARG A 106 -24.16 7.68 -4.86
N ILE A 107 -23.98 6.43 -4.40
CA ILE A 107 -23.52 5.31 -5.27
C ILE A 107 -24.60 4.96 -6.29
N ALA A 108 -25.86 4.82 -5.86
CA ALA A 108 -26.96 4.52 -6.75
C ALA A 108 -27.15 5.60 -7.82
N GLY A 109 -27.05 6.88 -7.43
CA GLY A 109 -27.11 8.01 -8.37
C GLY A 109 -25.94 8.06 -9.35
N HIS A 110 -24.73 7.68 -8.91
CA HIS A 110 -23.56 7.62 -9.79
C HIS A 110 -23.69 6.51 -10.85
N LEU A 111 -24.15 5.31 -10.44
CA LEU A 111 -24.28 4.18 -11.35
C LEU A 111 -25.55 4.26 -12.22
N ASN A 112 -26.58 4.91 -11.72
CA ASN A 112 -27.90 5.04 -12.39
C ASN A 112 -28.48 3.67 -12.84
N LEU A 113 -28.30 2.63 -12.02
CA LEU A 113 -28.72 1.26 -12.27
C LEU A 113 -29.91 0.82 -11.40
N PHE A 114 -30.20 1.55 -10.33
CA PHE A 114 -31.15 1.16 -9.28
C PHE A 114 -32.42 1.99 -9.34
N ASP A 115 -33.55 1.33 -9.22
CA ASP A 115 -34.89 1.96 -9.16
C ASP A 115 -35.24 2.33 -7.72
N GLN A 116 -34.73 1.57 -6.74
CA GLN A 116 -34.94 1.78 -5.31
C GLN A 116 -33.64 1.58 -4.51
N VAL A 117 -33.53 2.31 -3.40
CA VAL A 117 -32.39 2.20 -2.48
C VAL A 117 -32.91 2.00 -1.06
N TRP A 118 -32.52 0.89 -0.45
CA TRP A 118 -32.81 0.55 0.94
C TRP A 118 -31.49 0.48 1.70
N ALA A 119 -31.31 1.38 2.65
CA ALA A 119 -30.04 1.54 3.36
C ALA A 119 -30.28 1.78 4.85
N SER A 120 -29.22 1.68 5.64
CA SER A 120 -29.27 2.02 7.06
C SER A 120 -29.40 3.53 7.24
N ASP A 121 -30.31 3.95 8.10
CA ASP A 121 -30.38 5.31 8.62
C ASP A 121 -29.50 5.47 9.89
N GLY A 122 -29.62 6.63 10.56
CA GLY A 122 -28.84 6.88 11.80
C GLY A 122 -29.28 6.04 13.01
N GLU A 123 -30.43 5.41 12.96
CA GLU A 123 -31.04 4.68 14.08
C GLU A 123 -31.15 3.17 13.80
N THR A 124 -31.43 2.82 12.54
CA THR A 124 -31.69 1.42 12.14
C THR A 124 -30.52 0.89 11.29
N ASN A 125 -29.88 -0.17 11.76
CA ASN A 125 -28.88 -0.89 10.95
C ASN A 125 -29.56 -2.01 10.16
N LEU A 126 -29.64 -1.86 8.83
CA LEU A 126 -30.25 -2.81 7.91
C LEU A 126 -29.29 -3.98 7.61
N SER A 127 -29.05 -4.83 8.62
CA SER A 127 -28.15 -5.99 8.49
C SER A 127 -28.92 -7.30 8.37
N ALA A 128 -28.30 -8.32 7.81
CA ALA A 128 -28.73 -9.74 7.79
C ALA A 128 -30.25 -9.99 7.98
N HIS A 129 -30.67 -10.36 9.20
CA HIS A 129 -32.06 -10.71 9.50
C HIS A 129 -33.03 -9.57 9.25
N ARG A 130 -32.67 -8.32 9.63
CA ARG A 130 -33.57 -7.18 9.39
C ARG A 130 -33.79 -6.92 7.91
N LYS A 131 -32.70 -7.05 7.10
CA LYS A 131 -32.76 -6.95 5.64
C LYS A 131 -33.66 -8.04 5.07
N ARG A 132 -33.50 -9.29 5.53
CA ARG A 132 -34.33 -10.42 5.14
C ARG A 132 -35.83 -10.13 5.46
N ASP A 133 -36.13 -9.74 6.70
CA ASP A 133 -37.53 -9.55 7.18
C ASP A 133 -38.19 -8.42 6.37
N LEU A 134 -37.50 -7.31 6.14
CA LEU A 134 -38.01 -6.21 5.31
C LEU A 134 -38.27 -6.66 3.85
N LEU A 135 -37.40 -7.51 3.27
CA LEU A 135 -37.62 -8.04 1.93
C LEU A 135 -38.82 -8.98 1.86
N ILE A 136 -38.99 -9.83 2.87
CA ILE A 136 -40.17 -10.73 2.97
C ILE A 136 -41.43 -9.93 3.14
N ASP A 137 -41.47 -8.91 4.01
CA ASP A 137 -42.65 -8.07 4.26
C ASP A 137 -43.08 -7.33 2.99
N HIS A 138 -42.12 -6.91 2.16
CA HIS A 138 -42.41 -6.12 0.97
C HIS A 138 -42.71 -6.97 -0.28
N TYR A 139 -41.94 -8.04 -0.51
CA TYR A 139 -42.01 -8.86 -1.73
C TYR A 139 -42.58 -10.26 -1.50
N GLY A 140 -42.70 -10.70 -0.25
CA GLY A 140 -43.10 -12.06 0.11
C GLY A 140 -41.93 -13.07 0.09
N GLN A 141 -42.19 -14.23 0.70
CA GLN A 141 -41.26 -15.37 0.66
C GLN A 141 -41.10 -15.84 -0.81
N SER A 142 -39.85 -16.01 -1.26
CA SER A 142 -39.51 -16.34 -2.65
C SER A 142 -40.06 -15.35 -3.70
N GLY A 143 -40.34 -14.10 -3.28
CA GLY A 143 -40.86 -13.04 -4.16
C GLY A 143 -39.76 -12.18 -4.80
N PHE A 144 -38.47 -12.43 -4.54
CA PHE A 144 -37.33 -11.68 -5.03
C PHE A 144 -36.14 -12.58 -5.28
N ASP A 145 -35.20 -12.12 -6.12
CA ASP A 145 -33.86 -12.71 -6.27
C ASP A 145 -32.84 -11.82 -5.56
N TYR A 146 -31.76 -12.43 -5.04
CA TYR A 146 -30.80 -11.69 -4.22
C TYR A 146 -29.35 -11.98 -4.62
N ILE A 147 -28.56 -10.89 -4.82
CA ILE A 147 -27.12 -10.96 -5.02
C ILE A 147 -26.43 -10.59 -3.71
N GLY A 148 -25.52 -11.46 -3.23
CA GLY A 148 -24.76 -11.26 -1.99
C GLY A 148 -23.45 -12.03 -2.00
N ASN A 149 -22.63 -11.89 -0.93
CA ASN A 149 -21.27 -12.43 -0.88
C ASN A 149 -20.89 -13.10 0.44
N SER A 150 -21.65 -12.86 1.50
CA SER A 150 -21.21 -13.13 2.88
C SER A 150 -22.04 -14.18 3.61
N THR A 151 -21.59 -14.56 4.80
CA THR A 151 -22.38 -15.44 5.70
C THR A 151 -23.68 -14.77 6.16
N ASP A 152 -23.72 -13.44 6.20
CA ASP A 152 -24.89 -12.68 6.60
C ASP A 152 -26.02 -12.78 5.56
N ASP A 153 -25.65 -13.06 4.29
CA ASP A 153 -26.61 -13.22 3.20
C ASP A 153 -27.25 -14.60 3.13
N LEU A 154 -26.74 -15.60 3.86
CA LEU A 154 -27.28 -16.95 3.87
C LEU A 154 -28.76 -16.98 4.28
N CYS A 155 -29.15 -16.18 5.27
CA CYS A 155 -30.56 -16.10 5.71
C CYS A 155 -31.46 -15.37 4.69
N ILE A 156 -30.90 -14.50 3.86
CA ILE A 156 -31.61 -13.79 2.80
C ILE A 156 -31.79 -14.70 1.58
N TRP A 157 -30.73 -15.43 1.18
CA TRP A 157 -30.81 -16.42 0.11
C TRP A 157 -31.84 -17.51 0.41
N ALA A 158 -31.93 -17.97 1.67
CA ALA A 158 -32.97 -18.94 2.08
C ALA A 158 -34.41 -18.42 1.91
N ALA A 159 -34.60 -17.10 1.91
CA ALA A 159 -35.88 -16.46 1.67
C ALA A 159 -36.09 -16.03 0.21
N ALA A 160 -35.05 -15.98 -0.59
CA ALA A 160 -35.07 -15.58 -1.98
C ALA A 160 -35.52 -16.72 -2.91
N ARG A 161 -36.12 -16.39 -4.07
CA ARG A 161 -36.43 -17.33 -5.13
C ARG A 161 -35.15 -17.92 -5.74
N LYS A 162 -34.22 -17.04 -6.11
CA LYS A 162 -32.90 -17.37 -6.66
C LYS A 162 -31.81 -16.64 -5.91
N ALA A 163 -30.76 -17.36 -5.56
CA ALA A 163 -29.55 -16.86 -4.96
C ALA A 163 -28.48 -16.65 -6.03
N ILE A 164 -27.94 -15.44 -6.14
CA ILE A 164 -26.76 -15.14 -6.95
C ILE A 164 -25.62 -14.85 -5.97
N VAL A 165 -24.56 -15.65 -6.07
CA VAL A 165 -23.43 -15.55 -5.16
C VAL A 165 -22.30 -14.79 -5.85
N ALA A 166 -21.97 -13.58 -5.37
CA ALA A 166 -20.92 -12.76 -5.94
C ALA A 166 -19.71 -12.71 -4.99
N ASN A 167 -18.51 -12.99 -5.48
CA ASN A 167 -17.26 -12.90 -4.73
C ASN A 167 -17.31 -13.53 -3.30
N PRO A 168 -17.75 -14.77 -3.15
CA PRO A 168 -18.04 -15.37 -1.85
C PRO A 168 -16.83 -15.42 -0.95
N HIS A 169 -17.03 -15.14 0.32
CA HIS A 169 -16.05 -15.45 1.36
C HIS A 169 -15.82 -16.96 1.45
N ALA A 170 -14.66 -17.37 2.02
CA ALA A 170 -14.31 -18.78 2.15
C ALA A 170 -15.44 -19.61 2.80
N GLY A 171 -15.86 -20.67 2.11
CA GLY A 171 -16.90 -21.60 2.59
C GLY A 171 -18.34 -21.11 2.41
N VAL A 172 -18.60 -19.85 2.06
CA VAL A 172 -19.94 -19.30 1.85
C VAL A 172 -20.61 -19.93 0.63
N GLN A 173 -19.87 -20.07 -0.48
CA GLN A 173 -20.39 -20.67 -1.70
C GLN A 173 -20.96 -22.08 -1.44
N ARG A 174 -20.20 -22.93 -0.72
CA ARG A 174 -20.64 -24.30 -0.38
C ARG A 174 -21.93 -24.29 0.45
N ARG A 175 -22.04 -23.37 1.43
CA ARG A 175 -23.23 -23.23 2.27
C ARG A 175 -24.43 -22.72 1.49
N ALA A 176 -24.23 -21.75 0.59
CA ALA A 176 -25.30 -21.26 -0.28
C ALA A 176 -25.79 -22.35 -1.22
N GLN A 177 -24.89 -23.10 -1.85
CA GLN A 177 -25.24 -24.23 -2.73
C GLN A 177 -26.02 -25.33 -1.99
N ALA A 178 -25.75 -25.56 -0.71
CA ALA A 178 -26.48 -26.53 0.10
C ALA A 178 -27.95 -26.12 0.36
N GLN A 179 -28.32 -24.83 0.13
CA GLN A 179 -29.71 -24.37 0.19
C GLN A 179 -30.53 -24.71 -1.06
N GLY A 180 -29.87 -25.05 -2.15
CA GLY A 180 -30.49 -25.58 -3.38
C GLY A 180 -31.10 -24.54 -4.33
N ASN A 181 -31.01 -23.25 -4.02
CA ASN A 181 -31.58 -22.17 -4.85
C ASN A 181 -30.54 -21.26 -5.54
N VAL A 182 -29.26 -21.68 -5.55
CA VAL A 182 -28.20 -20.92 -6.24
C VAL A 182 -28.36 -21.04 -7.75
N ASP A 183 -28.61 -19.92 -8.41
CA ASP A 183 -28.76 -19.81 -9.87
C ASP A 183 -27.42 -19.58 -10.55
N GLN A 184 -26.61 -18.66 -10.01
CA GLN A 184 -25.33 -18.28 -10.60
C GLN A 184 -24.28 -17.91 -9.53
N VAL A 185 -23.01 -18.14 -9.87
CA VAL A 185 -21.86 -17.69 -9.07
C VAL A 185 -21.03 -16.74 -9.94
N LEU A 186 -20.95 -15.48 -9.52
CA LEU A 186 -20.11 -14.44 -10.11
C LEU A 186 -18.82 -14.40 -9.29
N ASN A 187 -17.68 -14.67 -9.91
CA ASN A 187 -16.43 -14.76 -9.17
C ASN A 187 -15.29 -14.09 -9.95
N ALA A 188 -15.00 -12.86 -9.60
CA ALA A 188 -13.91 -12.10 -10.19
C ALA A 188 -12.49 -12.58 -9.80
N GLY A 189 -12.39 -13.73 -9.15
CA GLY A 189 -11.14 -14.37 -8.72
C GLY A 189 -10.78 -14.09 -7.26
N ALA A 190 -10.42 -15.15 -6.54
CA ALA A 190 -9.95 -15.07 -5.16
C ALA A 190 -8.58 -14.35 -5.07
N ALA A 191 -8.30 -13.74 -3.91
CA ALA A 191 -7.00 -13.18 -3.60
C ALA A 191 -5.88 -14.22 -3.78
N SER A 192 -4.89 -13.91 -4.57
CA SER A 192 -3.78 -14.80 -4.89
C SER A 192 -2.56 -14.56 -3.98
N LEU A 193 -1.69 -15.57 -3.83
CA LEU A 193 -0.38 -15.38 -3.20
C LEU A 193 0.44 -14.29 -3.91
N GLY A 194 0.23 -14.12 -5.22
CA GLY A 194 0.83 -13.05 -6.02
C GLY A 194 0.39 -11.66 -5.58
N ASP A 195 -0.87 -11.49 -5.17
CA ASP A 195 -1.38 -10.22 -4.66
C ASP A 195 -0.75 -9.88 -3.30
N TRP A 196 -0.60 -10.88 -2.41
CA TRP A 196 0.11 -10.70 -1.15
C TRP A 196 1.58 -10.34 -1.35
N ARG A 197 2.30 -11.01 -2.27
CA ARG A 197 3.69 -10.65 -2.62
C ARG A 197 3.79 -9.20 -3.08
N LYS A 198 2.81 -8.72 -3.87
CA LYS A 198 2.76 -7.32 -4.34
C LYS A 198 2.45 -6.37 -3.19
N ALA A 199 1.50 -6.68 -2.31
CA ALA A 199 1.12 -5.86 -1.17
C ALA A 199 2.26 -5.73 -0.14
N LEU A 200 2.93 -6.84 0.19
CA LEU A 200 4.08 -6.87 1.10
C LEU A 200 5.35 -6.28 0.46
N ARG A 201 5.35 -6.05 -0.85
CA ARG A 201 6.47 -5.51 -1.63
C ARG A 201 7.78 -6.25 -1.38
N LEU A 202 7.76 -7.59 -1.38
CA LEU A 202 8.95 -8.42 -1.09
C LEU A 202 10.17 -8.06 -1.97
N HIS A 203 9.95 -7.58 -3.21
CA HIS A 203 11.03 -7.08 -4.06
C HIS A 203 11.76 -5.86 -3.48
N GLN A 204 11.14 -5.10 -2.55
CA GLN A 204 11.77 -3.97 -1.86
C GLN A 204 12.67 -4.41 -0.69
N TRP A 205 12.57 -5.68 -0.26
CA TRP A 205 13.43 -6.24 0.80
C TRP A 205 14.90 -6.24 0.39
N LEU A 206 15.20 -6.26 -0.91
CA LEU A 206 16.57 -6.13 -1.43
C LEU A 206 17.31 -4.89 -0.88
N LYS A 207 16.58 -3.81 -0.56
CA LYS A 207 17.16 -2.63 0.08
C LYS A 207 17.71 -2.91 1.48
N ASN A 208 17.18 -3.93 2.16
CA ASN A 208 17.64 -4.31 3.49
C ASN A 208 18.99 -5.02 3.45
N ALA A 209 19.52 -5.38 2.26
CA ALA A 209 20.91 -5.82 2.10
C ALA A 209 21.92 -4.77 2.63
N LEU A 210 21.52 -3.49 2.70
CA LEU A 210 22.32 -2.43 3.33
C LEU A 210 22.61 -2.68 4.83
N ILE A 211 21.83 -3.54 5.51
CA ILE A 211 22.08 -3.99 6.88
C ILE A 211 23.45 -4.70 6.99
N PHE A 212 23.89 -5.38 5.92
CA PHE A 212 25.16 -6.08 5.91
C PHE A 212 26.39 -5.18 5.65
N VAL A 213 26.19 -3.91 5.27
CA VAL A 213 27.30 -2.98 4.96
C VAL A 213 28.28 -2.83 6.13
N PRO A 214 27.85 -2.63 7.40
CA PRO A 214 28.80 -2.55 8.53
C PRO A 214 29.59 -3.84 8.75
N LEU A 215 28.96 -5.00 8.54
CA LEU A 215 29.62 -6.31 8.68
C LEU A 215 30.71 -6.50 7.62
N LEU A 216 30.44 -6.10 6.38
CA LEU A 216 31.39 -6.14 5.28
C LEU A 216 32.54 -5.16 5.53
N ALA A 217 32.24 -3.94 5.96
CA ALA A 217 33.24 -2.90 6.23
C ALA A 217 34.16 -3.25 7.42
N ALA A 218 33.65 -4.03 8.39
CA ALA A 218 34.42 -4.51 9.54
C ALA A 218 35.18 -5.83 9.28
N HIS A 219 35.11 -6.38 8.07
CA HIS A 219 35.74 -7.68 7.68
C HIS A 219 35.34 -8.87 8.56
N GLN A 220 34.14 -8.82 9.17
CA GLN A 220 33.69 -9.84 10.14
C GLN A 220 32.69 -10.85 9.54
N ILE A 221 32.55 -10.92 8.23
CA ILE A 221 31.61 -11.84 7.55
C ILE A 221 31.91 -13.32 7.80
N GLN A 222 33.10 -13.66 8.28
CA GLN A 222 33.49 -15.03 8.62
C GLN A 222 32.91 -15.51 9.95
N GLN A 223 32.38 -14.62 10.78
CA GLN A 223 31.77 -14.97 12.06
C GLN A 223 30.34 -15.43 11.85
N THR A 224 30.10 -16.75 11.95
CA THR A 224 28.80 -17.37 11.70
C THR A 224 27.66 -16.73 12.51
N GLN A 225 27.91 -16.38 13.79
CA GLN A 225 26.90 -15.75 14.64
C GLN A 225 26.48 -14.39 14.07
N GLN A 226 27.40 -13.56 13.61
CA GLN A 226 27.08 -12.26 13.03
C GLN A 226 26.31 -12.37 11.71
N VAL A 227 26.57 -13.40 10.92
CA VAL A 227 25.80 -13.66 9.71
C VAL A 227 24.36 -14.05 10.07
N ILE A 228 24.16 -14.87 11.12
CA ILE A 228 22.83 -15.22 11.62
C ILE A 228 22.10 -13.96 12.11
N ASP A 229 22.75 -13.13 12.94
CA ASP A 229 22.19 -11.88 13.44
C ASP A 229 21.80 -10.94 12.29
N GLY A 230 22.64 -10.87 11.24
CA GLY A 230 22.35 -10.12 10.02
C GLY A 230 21.12 -10.65 9.26
N LEU A 231 20.95 -11.96 9.15
CA LEU A 231 19.77 -12.57 8.52
C LEU A 231 18.50 -12.32 9.32
N LEU A 232 18.58 -12.40 10.66
CA LEU A 232 17.47 -12.08 11.54
C LEU A 232 17.11 -10.59 11.46
N ALA A 233 18.12 -9.70 11.47
CA ALA A 233 17.93 -8.26 11.29
C ALA A 233 17.29 -7.94 9.93
N PHE A 234 17.76 -8.58 8.86
CA PHE A 234 17.15 -8.46 7.53
C PHE A 234 15.68 -8.88 7.53
N LEU A 235 15.36 -10.00 8.17
CA LEU A 235 14.00 -10.52 8.25
C LEU A 235 13.09 -9.55 9.04
N PHE A 236 13.47 -9.19 10.28
CA PHE A 236 12.64 -8.35 11.14
C PHE A 236 12.49 -6.92 10.59
N PHE A 237 13.54 -6.37 9.99
CA PHE A 237 13.45 -5.10 9.29
C PHE A 237 12.53 -5.19 8.05
N GLY A 238 12.59 -6.30 7.32
CA GLY A 238 11.71 -6.59 6.19
C GLY A 238 10.25 -6.67 6.58
N LEU A 239 9.91 -7.37 7.69
CA LEU A 239 8.56 -7.44 8.23
C LEU A 239 8.03 -6.06 8.65
N CYS A 240 8.85 -5.28 9.37
CA CYS A 240 8.53 -3.92 9.76
C CYS A 240 8.28 -3.03 8.52
N ALA A 241 9.16 -3.07 7.53
CA ALA A 241 8.99 -2.31 6.29
C ALA A 241 7.73 -2.71 5.52
N SER A 242 7.42 -4.01 5.45
CA SER A 242 6.18 -4.51 4.81
C SER A 242 4.93 -4.02 5.53
N SER A 243 4.94 -3.95 6.87
CA SER A 243 3.81 -3.40 7.63
C SER A 243 3.53 -1.94 7.23
N VAL A 244 4.60 -1.15 7.09
CA VAL A 244 4.49 0.26 6.65
C VAL A 244 3.97 0.36 5.20
N TYR A 245 4.41 -0.52 4.29
CA TYR A 245 3.92 -0.51 2.91
C TYR A 245 2.43 -0.83 2.85
N VAL A 246 1.97 -1.83 3.60
CA VAL A 246 0.54 -2.16 3.69
C VAL A 246 -0.25 -1.00 4.27
N LEU A 247 0.22 -0.40 5.37
CA LEU A 247 -0.43 0.76 5.98
C LEU A 247 -0.52 1.94 5.02
N ASN A 248 0.56 2.23 4.27
CA ASN A 248 0.56 3.29 3.28
C ASN A 248 -0.43 3.03 2.13
N ASP A 249 -0.49 1.79 1.63
CA ASP A 249 -1.44 1.42 0.58
C ASP A 249 -2.90 1.55 1.08
N LEU A 250 -3.17 1.27 2.37
CA LEU A 250 -4.49 1.48 2.97
C LEU A 250 -4.83 2.98 3.16
N LEU A 251 -3.87 3.80 3.54
CA LEU A 251 -4.07 5.24 3.73
C LEU A 251 -4.16 6.02 2.41
N ASP A 252 -3.49 5.54 1.37
CA ASP A 252 -3.40 6.20 0.07
C ASP A 252 -4.40 5.64 -0.97
N LEU A 253 -5.45 4.86 -0.57
CA LEU A 253 -6.41 4.20 -1.48
C LEU A 253 -6.97 5.14 -2.55
N ALA A 254 -7.46 6.33 -2.16
CA ALA A 254 -8.04 7.30 -3.08
C ALA A 254 -6.98 7.84 -4.08
N ASP A 255 -5.79 8.19 -3.60
CA ASP A 255 -4.70 8.69 -4.44
C ASP A 255 -4.18 7.59 -5.39
N ASP A 256 -4.10 6.35 -4.91
CA ASP A 256 -3.67 5.21 -5.71
C ASP A 256 -4.66 4.88 -6.84
N ARG A 257 -5.97 4.96 -6.59
CA ARG A 257 -7.02 4.75 -7.61
C ARG A 257 -7.00 5.81 -8.72
N HIS A 258 -6.67 7.05 -8.39
CA HIS A 258 -6.47 8.09 -9.40
C HIS A 258 -5.24 7.86 -10.28
N HIS A 259 -4.25 7.13 -9.78
CA HIS A 259 -2.98 6.96 -10.48
C HIS A 259 -3.05 5.77 -11.46
N ARG A 260 -2.64 5.98 -12.73
CA ARG A 260 -2.75 4.99 -13.81
C ARG A 260 -2.15 3.62 -13.49
N SER A 261 -0.98 3.57 -12.87
CA SER A 261 -0.29 2.30 -12.54
C SER A 261 -0.65 1.80 -11.13
N LYS A 262 -0.81 2.71 -10.16
CA LYS A 262 -1.05 2.34 -8.76
C LYS A 262 -2.49 1.86 -8.52
N ARG A 263 -3.46 2.20 -9.38
CA ARG A 263 -4.84 1.68 -9.29
C ARG A 263 -4.90 0.15 -9.35
N ASN A 264 -3.86 -0.49 -9.89
CA ASN A 264 -3.73 -1.95 -9.94
C ASN A 264 -3.10 -2.56 -8.67
N ARG A 265 -2.80 -1.77 -7.64
CA ARG A 265 -2.36 -2.29 -6.34
C ARG A 265 -3.46 -3.14 -5.72
N PRO A 266 -3.10 -4.21 -4.99
CA PRO A 266 -4.09 -5.18 -4.48
C PRO A 266 -5.21 -4.57 -3.64
N PHE A 267 -4.91 -3.62 -2.73
CA PHE A 267 -5.93 -2.93 -1.92
C PHE A 267 -6.71 -1.88 -2.72
N ALA A 268 -6.06 -1.10 -3.57
CA ALA A 268 -6.72 -0.08 -4.38
C ALA A 268 -7.73 -0.68 -5.37
N SER A 269 -7.39 -1.82 -5.97
CA SER A 269 -8.25 -2.55 -6.91
C SER A 269 -9.31 -3.44 -6.24
N GLY A 270 -9.32 -3.54 -4.91
CA GLY A 270 -10.23 -4.42 -4.17
C GLY A 270 -9.92 -5.92 -4.26
N ARG A 271 -8.76 -6.33 -4.84
CA ARG A 271 -8.34 -7.75 -4.86
C ARG A 271 -8.01 -8.29 -3.47
N LEU A 272 -7.43 -7.44 -2.61
CA LEU A 272 -7.27 -7.74 -1.19
C LEU A 272 -8.24 -6.89 -0.37
N PRO A 273 -9.01 -7.51 0.55
CA PRO A 273 -9.89 -6.78 1.44
C PRO A 273 -9.12 -5.84 2.38
N ILE A 274 -9.60 -4.62 2.60
CA ILE A 274 -9.00 -3.65 3.53
C ILE A 274 -8.84 -4.25 4.93
N LYS A 275 -9.85 -5.01 5.39
CA LYS A 275 -9.83 -5.71 6.68
C LYS A 275 -8.60 -6.61 6.83
N SER A 276 -8.22 -7.35 5.79
CA SER A 276 -7.05 -8.20 5.84
C SER A 276 -5.75 -7.39 6.02
N GLY A 277 -5.65 -6.25 5.35
CA GLY A 277 -4.53 -5.32 5.55
C GLY A 277 -4.45 -4.76 6.97
N LEU A 278 -5.60 -4.39 7.56
CA LEU A 278 -5.70 -3.90 8.94
C LEU A 278 -5.26 -4.94 9.98
N ILE A 279 -5.47 -6.23 9.72
CA ILE A 279 -4.98 -7.32 10.57
C ILE A 279 -3.48 -7.56 10.30
N THR A 280 -3.06 -7.53 9.04
CA THR A 280 -1.67 -7.81 8.65
C THR A 280 -0.68 -6.79 9.23
N VAL A 281 -1.03 -5.51 9.28
CA VAL A 281 -0.14 -4.46 9.81
C VAL A 281 0.29 -4.74 11.25
N PRO A 282 -0.60 -4.89 12.25
CA PRO A 282 -0.18 -5.17 13.62
C PRO A 282 0.48 -6.55 13.76
N THR A 283 0.07 -7.55 13.00
CA THR A 283 0.70 -8.88 13.02
C THR A 283 2.16 -8.80 12.61
N LEU A 284 2.46 -8.11 11.50
CA LEU A 284 3.83 -7.94 11.03
C LEU A 284 4.67 -7.13 12.02
N LEU A 285 4.10 -6.11 12.67
CA LEU A 285 4.79 -5.33 13.72
C LEU A 285 5.10 -6.17 14.94
N LEU A 286 4.13 -6.97 15.41
CA LEU A 286 4.35 -7.88 16.55
C LEU A 286 5.45 -8.89 16.25
N LEU A 287 5.46 -9.47 15.06
CA LEU A 287 6.50 -10.39 14.64
C LEU A 287 7.87 -9.69 14.50
N ALA A 288 7.90 -8.49 13.94
CA ALA A 288 9.14 -7.74 13.74
C ALA A 288 9.77 -7.30 15.09
N PHE A 289 8.99 -6.65 15.96
CA PHE A 289 9.50 -6.15 17.24
C PHE A 289 9.66 -7.27 18.28
N GLY A 290 8.73 -8.24 18.31
CA GLY A 290 8.82 -9.41 19.20
C GLY A 290 10.03 -10.27 18.87
N GLY A 291 10.25 -10.54 17.57
CA GLY A 291 11.42 -11.27 17.13
C GLY A 291 12.73 -10.51 17.36
N ALA A 292 12.74 -9.20 17.05
CA ALA A 292 13.90 -8.34 17.32
C ALA A 292 14.27 -8.32 18.81
N ALA A 293 13.29 -8.18 19.69
CA ALA A 293 13.52 -8.15 21.14
C ALA A 293 13.98 -9.51 21.70
N ALA A 294 13.57 -10.63 21.08
CA ALA A 294 13.93 -11.97 21.53
C ALA A 294 15.33 -12.42 21.05
N PHE A 295 15.77 -11.98 19.87
CA PHE A 295 16.94 -12.55 19.20
C PHE A 295 18.06 -11.55 18.91
N LEU A 296 17.81 -10.25 18.97
CA LEU A 296 18.77 -9.21 18.62
C LEU A 296 18.99 -8.22 19.78
N PRO A 297 20.09 -7.46 19.76
CA PRO A 297 20.37 -6.44 20.76
C PRO A 297 19.25 -5.38 20.81
N TRP A 298 18.96 -4.82 21.99
CA TRP A 298 17.93 -3.80 22.18
C TRP A 298 18.16 -2.55 21.31
N GLN A 299 19.43 -2.24 20.99
CA GLN A 299 19.81 -1.13 20.10
C GLN A 299 19.20 -1.31 18.70
N PHE A 300 19.14 -2.54 18.18
CA PHE A 300 18.47 -2.83 16.92
C PHE A 300 16.98 -2.51 17.00
N SER A 301 16.31 -2.92 18.08
CA SER A 301 14.87 -2.62 18.28
C SER A 301 14.63 -1.11 18.39
N ALA A 302 15.53 -0.35 19.01
CA ALA A 302 15.46 1.10 19.07
C ALA A 302 15.57 1.74 17.67
N VAL A 303 16.54 1.30 16.86
CA VAL A 303 16.70 1.76 15.46
C VAL A 303 15.49 1.38 14.62
N LEU A 304 14.94 0.16 14.78
CA LEU A 304 13.74 -0.31 14.10
C LEU A 304 12.53 0.58 14.47
N GLY A 305 12.39 0.96 15.74
CA GLY A 305 11.36 1.89 16.22
C GLY A 305 11.52 3.28 15.61
N ALA A 306 12.74 3.82 15.60
CA ALA A 306 13.04 5.10 14.96
C ALA A 306 12.71 5.07 13.44
N TYR A 307 13.07 3.99 12.74
CA TYR A 307 12.71 3.77 11.34
C TYR A 307 11.19 3.76 11.14
N TYR A 308 10.46 3.02 11.97
CA TYR A 308 9.00 2.93 11.88
C TYR A 308 8.35 4.30 12.06
N LEU A 309 8.72 5.03 13.14
CA LEU A 309 8.21 6.36 13.41
C LEU A 309 8.55 7.36 12.29
N LEU A 310 9.80 7.39 11.85
CA LEU A 310 10.24 8.26 10.76
C LEU A 310 9.47 7.98 9.46
N THR A 311 9.21 6.70 9.16
CA THR A 311 8.45 6.32 7.96
C THR A 311 6.97 6.69 8.07
N LEU A 312 6.36 6.59 9.27
CA LEU A 312 4.99 7.06 9.51
C LEU A 312 4.88 8.57 9.33
N VAL A 313 5.74 9.33 9.98
CA VAL A 313 5.76 10.81 9.88
C VAL A 313 6.03 11.23 8.43
N TYR A 314 6.94 10.55 7.74
CA TYR A 314 7.19 10.76 6.32
C TYR A 314 5.95 10.55 5.47
N SER A 315 5.25 9.42 5.66
CA SER A 315 4.09 9.05 4.86
C SER A 315 2.89 9.96 5.09
N LEU A 316 2.69 10.42 6.32
CA LEU A 316 1.55 11.27 6.67
C LEU A 316 1.80 12.74 6.34
N TYR A 317 3.02 13.24 6.55
CA TYR A 317 3.31 14.67 6.54
C TYR A 317 4.52 15.07 5.69
N LEU A 318 5.74 14.53 5.95
CA LEU A 318 6.99 15.07 5.41
C LEU A 318 7.12 14.94 3.90
N LYS A 319 6.54 13.92 3.28
CA LYS A 319 6.60 13.69 1.81
C LYS A 319 6.02 14.84 0.97
N ARG A 320 5.26 15.77 1.61
CA ARG A 320 4.63 16.92 0.94
C ARG A 320 5.48 18.18 0.95
N HIS A 321 6.59 18.16 1.70
CA HIS A 321 7.49 19.31 1.86
C HIS A 321 8.72 19.13 0.97
N MET A 322 8.95 20.12 0.12
CA MET A 322 10.14 20.20 -0.75
C MET A 322 11.42 20.12 0.09
N ALA A 323 12.46 19.50 -0.43
CA ALA A 323 13.74 19.21 0.21
C ALA A 323 13.66 18.22 1.38
N VAL A 324 12.74 18.39 2.35
CA VAL A 324 12.55 17.46 3.48
C VAL A 324 12.26 16.05 2.98
N ASP A 325 11.46 15.92 1.95
CA ASP A 325 11.11 14.66 1.28
C ASP A 325 12.36 13.83 0.91
N VAL A 326 13.31 14.42 0.17
CA VAL A 326 14.51 13.69 -0.31
C VAL A 326 15.53 13.44 0.81
N ILE A 327 15.66 14.39 1.75
CA ILE A 327 16.53 14.22 2.91
C ILE A 327 16.04 13.05 3.79
N VAL A 328 14.75 13.00 4.09
CA VAL A 328 14.17 11.90 4.88
C VAL A 328 14.26 10.57 4.13
N LEU A 329 14.10 10.55 2.82
CA LEU A 329 14.34 9.34 2.03
C LEU A 329 15.79 8.85 2.17
N ALA A 330 16.77 9.75 2.09
CA ALA A 330 18.18 9.40 2.30
C ALA A 330 18.40 8.85 3.73
N MET A 331 17.83 9.51 4.75
CA MET A 331 17.87 9.03 6.14
C MET A 331 17.28 7.63 6.29
N LEU A 332 16.15 7.34 5.64
CA LEU A 332 15.51 6.02 5.67
C LEU A 332 16.40 4.93 5.04
N TYR A 333 17.22 5.24 4.04
CA TYR A 333 18.23 4.32 3.53
C TYR A 333 19.39 4.15 4.53
N THR A 334 19.90 5.24 5.06
CA THR A 334 21.00 5.22 6.06
C THR A 334 20.59 4.48 7.34
N THR A 335 19.31 4.57 7.75
CA THR A 335 18.80 3.84 8.93
C THR A 335 18.99 2.32 8.82
N ARG A 336 19.06 1.75 7.61
CA ARG A 336 19.37 0.33 7.42
C ARG A 336 20.80 -0.01 7.79
N ILE A 337 21.73 0.88 7.46
CA ILE A 337 23.15 0.75 7.87
C ILE A 337 23.26 0.88 9.40
N LEU A 338 22.53 1.85 10.00
CA LEU A 338 22.44 2.00 11.46
C LEU A 338 21.86 0.73 12.12
N ALA A 339 20.84 0.12 11.53
CA ALA A 339 20.25 -1.12 12.03
C ALA A 339 21.25 -2.28 11.96
N GLY A 340 22.03 -2.40 10.91
CA GLY A 340 23.10 -3.38 10.80
C GLY A 340 24.16 -3.19 11.87
N ALA A 341 24.67 -1.98 12.03
CA ALA A 341 25.67 -1.69 13.05
C ALA A 341 25.15 -1.99 14.48
N ALA A 342 23.87 -1.67 14.76
CA ALA A 342 23.23 -2.01 16.02
C ALA A 342 23.06 -3.52 16.22
N ALA A 343 22.76 -4.28 15.16
CA ALA A 343 22.63 -5.73 15.25
C ALA A 343 23.96 -6.43 15.53
N PHE A 344 25.07 -5.90 14.97
CA PHE A 344 26.40 -6.48 15.08
C PHE A 344 27.25 -5.90 16.22
N HIS A 345 26.72 -4.96 17.02
CA HIS A 345 27.50 -4.20 18.01
C HIS A 345 28.74 -3.49 17.44
N LEU A 346 28.66 -3.08 16.15
CA LEU A 346 29.77 -2.40 15.49
C LEU A 346 29.66 -0.88 15.64
N PRO A 347 30.76 -0.17 15.94
CA PRO A 347 30.77 1.28 15.91
C PRO A 347 30.64 1.79 14.47
N LEU A 348 29.81 2.81 14.27
CA LEU A 348 29.71 3.48 12.98
C LEU A 348 30.73 4.62 12.92
N THR A 349 31.49 4.63 11.83
CA THR A 349 32.40 5.75 11.56
C THR A 349 31.60 6.91 10.95
N PHE A 350 32.06 8.13 11.24
CA PHE A 350 31.54 9.34 10.61
C PHE A 350 31.50 9.22 9.06
N TRP A 351 32.53 8.62 8.50
CA TRP A 351 32.69 8.48 7.05
C TRP A 351 31.62 7.62 6.38
N ILE A 352 31.28 6.48 6.99
CA ILE A 352 30.19 5.62 6.46
C ILE A 352 28.87 6.37 6.48
N LEU A 353 28.58 7.14 7.54
CA LEU A 353 27.35 7.93 7.67
C LEU A 353 27.32 9.06 6.63
N ALA A 354 28.41 9.83 6.51
CA ALA A 354 28.52 10.91 5.52
C ALA A 354 28.41 10.38 4.09
N PHE A 355 29.15 9.32 3.76
CA PHE A 355 29.08 8.65 2.46
C PHE A 355 27.66 8.20 2.13
N SER A 356 27.02 7.46 3.06
CA SER A 356 25.67 6.94 2.86
C SER A 356 24.66 8.07 2.68
N MET A 357 24.77 9.13 3.46
CA MET A 357 23.85 10.27 3.39
C MET A 357 23.93 10.97 2.03
N PHE A 358 25.13 11.28 1.53
CA PHE A 358 25.28 11.93 0.22
C PHE A 358 24.91 11.01 -0.94
N LEU A 359 25.29 9.73 -0.88
CA LEU A 359 24.95 8.76 -1.92
C LEU A 359 23.41 8.56 -1.99
N PHE A 360 22.76 8.32 -0.85
CA PHE A 360 21.33 8.11 -0.85
C PHE A 360 20.53 9.39 -1.11
N LEU A 361 21.07 10.57 -0.79
CA LEU A 361 20.48 11.83 -1.21
C LEU A 361 20.50 11.96 -2.73
N SER A 362 21.62 11.65 -3.38
CA SER A 362 21.71 11.61 -4.84
C SER A 362 20.68 10.65 -5.43
N LEU A 363 20.55 9.42 -4.90
CA LEU A 363 19.58 8.44 -5.38
C LEU A 363 18.12 8.85 -5.11
N ALA A 364 17.84 9.52 -3.97
CA ALA A 364 16.52 10.07 -3.69
C ALA A 364 16.14 11.18 -4.70
N LEU A 365 17.11 12.02 -5.07
CA LEU A 365 16.94 13.06 -6.08
C LEU A 365 16.78 12.46 -7.50
N VAL A 366 17.51 11.39 -7.85
CA VAL A 366 17.28 10.59 -9.08
C VAL A 366 15.81 10.15 -9.18
N LYS A 367 15.30 9.56 -8.09
CA LYS A 367 13.89 9.13 -8.05
C LYS A 367 12.94 10.28 -8.26
N ARG A 368 13.21 11.44 -7.61
CA ARG A 368 12.37 12.63 -7.74
C ARG A 368 12.44 13.22 -9.14
N TYR A 369 13.63 13.25 -9.73
CA TYR A 369 13.83 13.68 -11.11
C TYR A 369 13.01 12.83 -12.09
N ALA A 370 13.04 11.49 -11.95
CA ALA A 370 12.30 10.58 -12.82
C ALA A 370 10.78 10.85 -12.73
N GLU A 371 10.23 11.03 -11.51
CA GLU A 371 8.81 11.36 -11.29
C GLU A 371 8.43 12.71 -11.94
N LEU A 372 9.25 13.75 -11.78
CA LEU A 372 8.99 15.09 -12.35
C LEU A 372 9.13 15.12 -13.86
N ARG A 373 10.09 14.38 -14.42
CA ARG A 373 10.24 14.23 -15.85
C ARG A 373 9.00 13.60 -16.48
N GLU A 374 8.45 12.56 -15.86
CA GLU A 374 7.19 11.95 -16.31
C GLU A 374 6.03 12.94 -16.23
N ALA A 375 5.94 13.73 -15.15
CA ALA A 375 4.91 14.78 -15.00
C ALA A 375 5.05 15.87 -16.09
N ARG A 376 6.29 16.29 -16.40
CA ARG A 376 6.58 17.27 -17.45
C ARG A 376 6.19 16.77 -18.85
N VAL A 377 6.49 15.52 -19.16
CA VAL A 377 6.09 14.89 -20.44
C VAL A 377 4.57 14.77 -20.58
N ARG A 378 3.85 14.70 -19.45
CA ARG A 378 2.38 14.65 -19.43
C ARG A 378 1.75 16.06 -19.39
N GLU A 379 2.52 17.10 -19.51
CA GLU A 379 2.05 18.49 -19.45
C GLU A 379 1.21 18.80 -18.19
N VAL A 380 1.60 18.22 -17.05
CA VAL A 380 0.95 18.48 -15.77
C VAL A 380 1.24 19.91 -15.36
N GLU A 381 0.21 20.75 -15.36
CA GLU A 381 0.30 22.10 -14.82
C GLU A 381 0.23 22.09 -13.28
N GLY A 382 1.10 22.86 -12.63
CA GLY A 382 1.10 23.03 -11.18
C GLY A 382 1.91 21.97 -10.41
N LYS A 383 1.61 21.87 -9.11
CA LYS A 383 2.29 20.97 -8.18
C LYS A 383 2.01 19.50 -8.49
N THR A 384 3.04 18.66 -8.44
CA THR A 384 2.83 17.21 -8.55
C THR A 384 1.99 16.69 -7.37
N ARG A 385 0.98 15.88 -7.68
CA ARG A 385 0.01 15.40 -6.69
C ARG A 385 0.68 14.63 -5.55
N GLY A 386 0.44 15.05 -4.31
CA GLY A 386 1.00 14.40 -3.10
C GLY A 386 2.47 14.74 -2.80
N ARG A 387 3.08 15.67 -3.54
CA ARG A 387 4.49 16.10 -3.38
C ARG A 387 4.59 17.63 -3.36
N GLY A 388 5.75 18.14 -2.91
CA GLY A 388 6.02 19.57 -2.80
C GLY A 388 6.69 20.20 -4.03
N TYR A 389 6.83 19.48 -5.15
CA TYR A 389 7.62 19.87 -6.31
C TYR A 389 6.77 20.23 -7.51
N TYR A 390 7.35 21.10 -8.38
CA TYR A 390 6.80 21.48 -9.68
C TYR A 390 7.63 20.84 -10.81
N PRO A 391 7.05 20.57 -11.99
CA PRO A 391 7.83 20.09 -13.14
C PRO A 391 8.98 21.01 -13.56
N GLY A 392 8.91 22.30 -13.23
CA GLY A 392 9.97 23.29 -13.46
C GLY A 392 11.21 23.12 -12.57
N ASP A 393 11.12 22.33 -11.47
CA ASP A 393 12.25 22.13 -10.54
C ASP A 393 13.29 21.14 -11.07
N LEU A 394 13.07 20.55 -12.26
CA LEU A 394 13.91 19.47 -12.82
C LEU A 394 15.41 19.82 -12.85
N ASP A 395 15.77 21.01 -13.34
CA ASP A 395 17.16 21.42 -13.52
C ASP A 395 17.86 21.60 -12.17
N MET A 396 17.16 22.17 -11.20
CA MET A 396 17.67 22.31 -9.83
C MET A 396 17.86 20.94 -9.17
N ILE A 397 16.91 20.02 -9.32
CA ILE A 397 17.02 18.65 -8.77
C ILE A 397 18.16 17.89 -9.42
N ALA A 398 18.39 18.04 -10.73
CA ALA A 398 19.51 17.43 -11.42
C ALA A 398 20.84 17.96 -10.87
N SER A 399 20.97 19.27 -10.71
CA SER A 399 22.17 19.91 -10.18
C SER A 399 22.48 19.45 -8.75
N LEU A 400 21.49 19.53 -7.85
CA LEU A 400 21.65 19.10 -6.45
C LEU A 400 21.98 17.60 -6.33
N GLY A 401 21.35 16.77 -7.18
CA GLY A 401 21.56 15.34 -7.14
C GLY A 401 22.89 14.88 -7.70
N ALA A 402 23.37 15.49 -8.79
CA ALA A 402 24.69 15.24 -9.32
C ALA A 402 25.77 15.71 -8.33
N SER A 403 25.61 16.89 -7.74
CA SER A 403 26.52 17.42 -6.72
C SER A 403 26.58 16.51 -5.49
N SER A 404 25.44 16.01 -5.00
CA SER A 404 25.42 15.06 -3.88
C SER A 404 26.17 13.77 -4.23
N GLY A 405 26.00 13.25 -5.45
CA GLY A 405 26.73 12.08 -5.91
C GLY A 405 28.24 12.30 -5.94
N ASN A 406 28.70 13.44 -6.46
CA ASN A 406 30.13 13.81 -6.49
C ASN A 406 30.68 13.99 -5.05
N LEU A 407 29.89 14.56 -4.13
CA LEU A 407 30.27 14.64 -2.72
C LEU A 407 30.44 13.26 -2.09
N ALA A 408 29.61 12.27 -2.44
CA ALA A 408 29.78 10.90 -1.97
C ALA A 408 31.13 10.31 -2.43
N VAL A 409 31.55 10.55 -3.69
CA VAL A 409 32.87 10.14 -4.18
C VAL A 409 34.02 10.84 -3.43
N MET A 410 33.84 12.14 -3.14
CA MET A 410 34.82 12.90 -2.37
C MET A 410 34.93 12.37 -0.93
N VAL A 411 33.82 12.06 -0.27
CA VAL A 411 33.85 11.47 1.06
C VAL A 411 34.54 10.11 1.06
N LEU A 412 34.30 9.27 0.04
CA LEU A 412 35.02 8.01 -0.12
C LEU A 412 36.54 8.24 -0.28
N ALA A 413 36.97 9.20 -1.09
CA ALA A 413 38.37 9.54 -1.26
C ALA A 413 39.02 10.03 0.04
N LEU A 414 38.29 10.82 0.86
CA LEU A 414 38.78 11.26 2.17
C LEU A 414 38.88 10.10 3.17
N TYR A 415 37.90 9.18 3.16
CA TYR A 415 37.88 7.99 3.99
C TYR A 415 39.15 7.13 3.80
N ILE A 416 39.64 7.01 2.57
CA ILE A 416 40.86 6.22 2.23
C ILE A 416 42.11 6.79 2.91
N HIS A 417 42.16 8.10 3.16
CA HIS A 417 43.29 8.78 3.80
C HIS A 417 43.23 8.83 5.32
N GLU A 418 42.15 8.35 5.93
CA GLU A 418 42.04 8.32 7.38
C GLU A 418 42.96 7.26 8.00
N GLY A 419 43.75 7.62 9.02
CA GLY A 419 44.71 6.71 9.64
C GLY A 419 44.10 5.41 10.18
N ALA A 420 42.88 5.46 10.71
CA ALA A 420 42.14 4.27 11.15
C ALA A 420 41.80 3.33 9.98
N THR A 421 41.47 3.88 8.81
CA THR A 421 41.20 3.10 7.60
C THR A 421 42.44 2.45 7.04
N VAL A 422 43.56 3.22 6.98
CA VAL A 422 44.85 2.69 6.52
C VAL A 422 45.30 1.49 7.36
N ALA A 423 45.01 1.49 8.67
CA ALA A 423 45.34 0.39 9.57
C ALA A 423 44.49 -0.88 9.37
N LEU A 424 43.33 -0.78 8.71
CA LEU A 424 42.42 -1.92 8.47
C LEU A 424 42.79 -2.71 7.19
N TYR A 425 43.54 -2.12 6.27
CA TYR A 425 43.82 -2.68 4.94
C TYR A 425 45.31 -2.91 4.73
N GLN A 426 45.65 -4.05 4.10
CA GLN A 426 47.06 -4.34 3.73
C GLN A 426 47.51 -3.46 2.57
N HIS A 427 46.59 -3.18 1.62
CA HIS A 427 46.91 -2.39 0.44
C HIS A 427 45.93 -1.21 0.25
N PRO A 428 45.89 -0.21 1.18
CA PRO A 428 44.88 0.85 1.19
C PRO A 428 44.86 1.67 -0.11
N HIS A 429 46.00 1.79 -0.82
CA HIS A 429 46.06 2.52 -2.10
C HIS A 429 45.19 1.89 -3.20
N VAL A 430 44.89 0.58 -3.12
CA VAL A 430 44.03 -0.10 -4.11
C VAL A 430 42.59 0.40 -4.02
N ILE A 431 42.14 0.82 -2.83
CA ILE A 431 40.76 1.33 -2.62
C ILE A 431 40.51 2.59 -3.48
N TRP A 432 41.55 3.31 -3.89
CA TRP A 432 41.44 4.46 -4.81
C TRP A 432 40.67 4.11 -6.09
N LEU A 433 40.81 2.87 -6.58
CA LEU A 433 40.07 2.39 -7.76
C LEU A 433 38.55 2.38 -7.55
N ALA A 434 38.08 2.36 -6.32
CA ALA A 434 36.66 2.46 -6.02
C ALA A 434 36.07 3.84 -6.37
N CYS A 435 36.86 4.92 -6.30
CA CYS A 435 36.42 6.28 -6.63
C CYS A 435 35.98 6.42 -8.10
N PRO A 436 36.81 6.08 -9.13
CA PRO A 436 36.37 6.16 -10.51
C PRO A 436 35.23 5.19 -10.84
N LEU A 437 35.13 4.01 -10.21
CA LEU A 437 34.03 3.07 -10.38
C LEU A 437 32.72 3.71 -9.90
N LEU A 438 32.72 4.32 -8.71
CA LEU A 438 31.58 4.99 -8.14
C LEU A 438 31.18 6.21 -8.96
N LEU A 439 32.15 7.02 -9.39
CA LEU A 439 31.93 8.20 -10.25
C LEU A 439 31.24 7.80 -11.57
N PHE A 440 31.80 6.76 -12.24
CA PHE A 440 31.19 6.21 -13.46
C PHE A 440 29.74 5.76 -13.21
N TRP A 441 29.52 5.02 -12.13
CA TRP A 441 28.17 4.50 -11.81
C TRP A 441 27.17 5.62 -11.55
N ILE A 442 27.53 6.63 -10.74
CA ILE A 442 26.66 7.78 -10.45
C ILE A 442 26.34 8.56 -11.73
N THR A 443 27.37 8.85 -12.54
CA THR A 443 27.20 9.56 -13.81
C THR A 443 26.26 8.79 -14.73
N ARG A 444 26.46 7.48 -14.84
CA ARG A 444 25.61 6.61 -15.66
C ARG A 444 24.15 6.62 -15.17
N ILE A 445 23.91 6.51 -13.87
CA ILE A 445 22.57 6.56 -13.27
C ILE A 445 21.88 7.88 -13.64
N TRP A 446 22.55 9.02 -13.50
CA TRP A 446 22.02 10.34 -13.86
C TRP A 446 21.72 10.45 -15.36
N MET A 447 22.61 9.98 -16.21
CA MET A 447 22.41 9.97 -17.67
C MET A 447 21.20 9.12 -18.09
N LEU A 448 21.05 7.91 -17.51
CA LEU A 448 19.90 7.05 -17.77
C LEU A 448 18.61 7.69 -17.31
N THR A 449 18.63 8.33 -16.15
CA THR A 449 17.46 9.03 -15.60
C THR A 449 17.05 10.21 -16.47
N HIS A 450 18.04 11.01 -16.92
CA HIS A 450 17.79 12.11 -17.84
C HIS A 450 17.16 11.65 -19.16
N ARG A 451 17.62 10.51 -19.70
CA ARG A 451 17.05 9.90 -20.90
C ARG A 451 15.67 9.26 -20.67
N GLY A 452 15.19 9.13 -19.42
CA GLY A 452 13.89 8.52 -19.07
C GLY A 452 13.91 7.00 -19.07
N LEU A 453 15.07 6.41 -18.94
CA LEU A 453 15.24 4.95 -18.86
C LEU A 453 15.17 4.42 -17.41
N MET A 454 14.98 5.31 -16.44
CA MET A 454 14.80 4.98 -15.03
C MET A 454 13.31 4.92 -14.69
N ASN A 455 12.76 3.73 -14.66
CA ASN A 455 11.31 3.51 -14.40
C ASN A 455 11.04 2.99 -12.97
N ASP A 456 12.08 2.49 -12.29
CA ASP A 456 12.01 1.89 -10.96
C ASP A 456 12.72 2.76 -9.92
N ASP A 457 12.63 2.34 -8.66
CA ASP A 457 13.47 2.87 -7.58
C ASP A 457 14.96 2.64 -7.93
N PRO A 458 15.84 3.67 -7.82
CA PRO A 458 17.24 3.57 -8.24
C PRO A 458 18.02 2.43 -7.60
N VAL A 459 17.72 2.06 -6.34
CA VAL A 459 18.37 0.93 -5.66
C VAL A 459 17.91 -0.39 -6.26
N VAL A 460 16.61 -0.52 -6.55
CA VAL A 460 16.06 -1.71 -7.22
C VAL A 460 16.61 -1.82 -8.64
N PHE A 461 16.74 -0.70 -9.34
CA PHE A 461 17.37 -0.65 -10.66
C PHE A 461 18.82 -1.14 -10.59
N ALA A 462 19.63 -0.62 -9.65
CA ALA A 462 21.03 -1.02 -9.49
C ALA A 462 21.22 -2.53 -9.30
N ILE A 463 20.31 -3.16 -8.56
CA ILE A 463 20.35 -4.62 -8.32
C ILE A 463 19.96 -5.43 -9.56
N ARG A 464 19.16 -4.88 -10.47
CA ARG A 464 18.68 -5.58 -11.68
C ARG A 464 19.54 -5.31 -12.92
N ASP A 465 20.18 -4.16 -12.97
CA ASP A 465 20.96 -3.72 -14.11
C ASP A 465 22.34 -4.42 -14.15
N ARG A 466 22.64 -5.15 -15.23
CA ARG A 466 23.87 -5.94 -15.38
C ARG A 466 25.15 -5.12 -15.24
N ILE A 467 25.14 -3.87 -15.75
CA ILE A 467 26.31 -2.99 -15.65
C ILE A 467 26.50 -2.55 -14.19
N SER A 468 25.41 -2.19 -13.48
CA SER A 468 25.48 -1.87 -12.05
C SER A 468 25.96 -3.06 -11.21
N GLN A 469 25.50 -4.28 -11.54
CA GLN A 469 26.00 -5.51 -10.91
C GLN A 469 27.49 -5.72 -11.15
N GLY A 470 27.98 -5.53 -12.39
CA GLY A 470 29.39 -5.62 -12.73
C GLY A 470 30.24 -4.59 -11.97
N ILE A 471 29.78 -3.34 -11.90
CA ILE A 471 30.47 -2.28 -11.14
C ILE A 471 30.47 -2.60 -9.64
N GLY A 472 29.33 -3.06 -9.10
CA GLY A 472 29.23 -3.51 -7.70
C GLY A 472 30.20 -4.65 -7.39
N GLY A 473 30.32 -5.64 -8.29
CA GLY A 473 31.28 -6.74 -8.18
C GLY A 473 32.72 -6.24 -8.21
N LEU A 474 33.05 -5.33 -9.13
CA LEU A 474 34.39 -4.71 -9.18
C LEU A 474 34.70 -3.87 -7.93
N PHE A 475 33.71 -3.14 -7.42
CA PHE A 475 33.83 -2.37 -6.18
C PHE A 475 34.14 -3.30 -4.99
N LEU A 476 33.43 -4.41 -4.82
CA LEU A 476 33.70 -5.41 -3.80
C LEU A 476 35.06 -6.08 -3.98
N LEU A 477 35.45 -6.37 -5.22
CA LEU A 477 36.78 -6.94 -5.54
C LEU A 477 37.90 -6.00 -5.13
N VAL A 478 37.77 -4.68 -5.40
CA VAL A 478 38.75 -3.66 -4.98
C VAL A 478 38.94 -3.68 -3.46
N PHE A 479 37.84 -3.72 -2.68
CA PHE A 479 37.94 -3.80 -1.23
C PHE A 479 38.50 -5.13 -0.74
N TRP A 480 38.17 -6.23 -1.43
CA TRP A 480 38.71 -7.56 -1.10
C TRP A 480 40.21 -7.66 -1.36
N ILE A 481 40.73 -7.08 -2.46
CA ILE A 481 42.18 -7.05 -2.76
C ILE A 481 42.93 -6.13 -1.79
N ALA A 482 42.24 -5.07 -1.32
CA ALA A 482 42.84 -4.14 -0.35
C ALA A 482 42.95 -4.71 1.05
N ALA A 483 42.07 -5.63 1.42
CA ALA A 483 41.98 -6.28 2.74
C ALA A 483 43.12 -7.29 2.94
#